data_2ebd62d7b97ec5e11376d1480095b4f1
#
_entry.id   2ebd62d7b97ec5e11376d1480095b4f1
#
_cell.length_a   1.000
_cell.length_b   1.000
_cell.length_c   1.000
_cell.angle_alpha   90.00
_cell.angle_beta   90.00
_cell.angle_gamma   90.00
#
_symmetry.space_group_name_H-M   'P 1'
#
loop_
_entity.id
_entity.type
_entity.pdbx_description
1 polymer ?
#
loop_
_entity_poly.entity_id
_entity_poly.type
_entity_poly.pdbx_seq_one_letter_code
_entity_poly.pdbx_strand_id
1 'polypeptide(L)'
;MMDLLSEPSLTVGLLHRATTAPDSSNNDPSPKTAKRIMTKPDSPRRSFASDNNAGVHPEMIDAIKAANEGHVVAYGDDPFTERAVRTFQKHFGRDTAVYFVFGGTGANVLGLQAVTKSYQAIICAETAHINVDECGAPEKFSGSKLLSVKTPDGKLRVELIEHFLHGVGFEHHVQPGVISVSQATEMGTVYSKSELKTLAAFAHKNNMLFHVDGARIANAAVSLNASLKEMTVDCGVDVMSFGGAKNGMMYGEAVVFFDKKRAADFKYIRKQGMHLPSKMRFISAQFDALLSGDLWKRSATHSNRMAKLLAGELEKLPHLKLTQPVESNGVFVTIPQKFIPALQKEYFFYVWNEEISEVRLMASFDTTEEDIREFVNLVKKTVK
;
A
#
# COMPACT_ATOMS: atom_id res chain seq x y z
N MET A 1 12.62 -60.86 -37.57
CA MET A 1 11.54 -61.37 -36.77
C MET A 1 11.04 -60.13 -36.03
N MET A 2 10.13 -59.36 -36.62
CA MET A 2 8.66 -59.36 -36.46
C MET A 2 8.32 -59.06 -34.96
N ASP A 3 7.57 -58.08 -34.52
CA ASP A 3 6.40 -57.46 -35.16
C ASP A 3 6.10 -56.09 -34.53
N LEU A 4 5.57 -55.23 -35.32
CA LEU A 4 4.67 -54.13 -35.20
C LEU A 4 3.65 -54.18 -34.05
N LEU A 5 3.38 -53.08 -33.36
CA LEU A 5 2.03 -52.67 -32.92
C LEU A 5 1.99 -51.15 -32.73
N SER A 6 1.47 -50.46 -33.64
CA SER A 6 0.31 -49.56 -33.81
C SER A 6 -0.03 -48.62 -32.67
N GLU A 7 0.11 -47.33 -32.94
CA GLU A 7 -0.48 -46.19 -32.19
C GLU A 7 -2.01 -46.13 -32.40
N PRO A 8 -2.78 -45.63 -31.40
CA PRO A 8 -4.15 -45.19 -31.66
C PRO A 8 -4.21 -43.68 -31.90
N SER A 9 -4.71 -43.35 -33.06
CA SER A 9 -5.09 -42.01 -33.52
C SER A 9 -6.21 -41.42 -32.66
N LEU A 10 -5.99 -40.23 -32.11
CA LEU A 10 -7.02 -39.40 -31.48
C LEU A 10 -7.70 -38.54 -32.56
N THR A 11 -8.88 -38.95 -32.97
CA THR A 11 -9.79 -38.18 -33.82
C THR A 11 -10.52 -37.13 -32.97
N VAL A 12 -10.26 -35.85 -33.25
CA VAL A 12 -11.02 -34.74 -32.67
C VAL A 12 -12.33 -34.60 -33.44
N GLY A 13 -13.43 -34.97 -32.80
CA GLY A 13 -14.77 -34.78 -33.33
C GLY A 13 -15.25 -33.32 -33.21
N LEU A 14 -15.44 -32.70 -34.36
CA LEU A 14 -16.15 -31.43 -34.49
C LEU A 14 -17.66 -31.64 -34.26
N LEU A 15 -18.19 -31.17 -33.17
CA LEU A 15 -19.63 -31.09 -32.95
C LEU A 15 -20.20 -29.84 -33.62
N HIS A 16 -20.95 -30.04 -34.68
CA HIS A 16 -21.86 -29.03 -35.25
C HIS A 16 -22.97 -28.71 -34.26
N ARG A 17 -23.04 -27.44 -33.83
CA ARG A 17 -24.19 -26.89 -33.11
C ARG A 17 -25.25 -26.43 -34.12
N ALA A 18 -26.37 -27.11 -34.10
CA ALA A 18 -27.59 -26.66 -34.77
C ALA A 18 -28.13 -25.42 -34.02
N THR A 19 -28.43 -24.36 -34.77
CA THR A 19 -29.07 -23.16 -34.30
C THR A 19 -30.59 -23.40 -34.18
N THR A 20 -31.12 -23.46 -32.98
CA THR A 20 -32.54 -23.20 -32.70
C THR A 20 -32.68 -21.93 -31.90
N ALA A 21 -33.49 -20.99 -32.38
CA ALA A 21 -33.80 -19.75 -31.74
C ALA A 21 -34.57 -20.00 -30.43
N PRO A 22 -34.26 -19.28 -29.33
CA PRO A 22 -35.07 -19.39 -28.12
C PRO A 22 -36.25 -18.40 -28.13
N ASP A 23 -37.36 -18.95 -27.71
CA ASP A 23 -38.63 -18.32 -27.43
C ASP A 23 -38.49 -17.21 -26.37
N SER A 24 -39.18 -16.09 -26.65
CA SER A 24 -39.21 -14.91 -25.79
C SER A 24 -40.32 -15.03 -24.76
N SER A 25 -39.98 -15.45 -23.53
CA SER A 25 -40.75 -15.09 -22.33
C SER A 25 -40.08 -15.65 -21.07
N ASN A 26 -39.24 -14.84 -20.43
CA ASN A 26 -39.07 -14.85 -18.98
C ASN A 26 -38.29 -13.61 -18.56
N ASN A 27 -39.03 -12.62 -18.06
CA ASN A 27 -38.49 -11.47 -17.32
C ASN A 27 -38.06 -11.95 -15.94
N ASP A 28 -36.76 -12.25 -15.80
CA ASP A 28 -36.11 -12.36 -14.49
C ASP A 28 -35.23 -11.12 -14.30
N PRO A 29 -35.50 -10.22 -13.35
CA PRO A 29 -34.64 -9.10 -13.07
C PRO A 29 -33.44 -9.56 -12.24
N SER A 30 -32.42 -10.12 -12.89
CA SER A 30 -31.12 -10.22 -12.27
C SER A 30 -30.67 -8.83 -11.81
N PRO A 31 -30.11 -8.68 -10.59
CA PRO A 31 -29.64 -7.37 -10.14
C PRO A 31 -28.56 -6.88 -11.10
N LYS A 32 -28.89 -5.82 -11.86
CA LYS A 32 -27.91 -5.10 -12.65
C LYS A 32 -26.87 -4.57 -11.69
N THR A 33 -25.74 -5.26 -11.58
CA THR A 33 -24.51 -4.68 -11.02
C THR A 33 -24.22 -3.43 -11.81
N ALA A 34 -24.62 -2.30 -11.26
CA ALA A 34 -24.33 -1.00 -11.83
C ALA A 34 -22.80 -0.90 -11.91
N LYS A 35 -22.24 -0.99 -13.12
CA LYS A 35 -20.84 -0.61 -13.36
C LYS A 35 -20.72 0.82 -12.83
N ARG A 36 -20.05 0.98 -11.70
CA ARG A 36 -19.72 2.28 -11.12
C ARG A 36 -18.82 3.00 -12.12
N ILE A 37 -19.41 3.79 -13.00
CA ILE A 37 -18.69 4.70 -13.88
C ILE A 37 -18.24 5.84 -12.98
N MET A 38 -17.00 5.75 -12.49
CA MET A 38 -16.36 6.88 -11.84
C MET A 38 -16.06 7.92 -12.90
N THR A 39 -16.89 8.94 -12.98
CA THR A 39 -16.64 10.08 -13.85
C THR A 39 -15.46 10.87 -13.28
N LYS A 40 -14.32 10.84 -13.98
CA LYS A 40 -13.22 11.77 -13.69
C LYS A 40 -13.72 13.19 -14.01
N PRO A 41 -13.48 14.18 -13.14
CA PRO A 41 -13.72 15.57 -13.51
C PRO A 41 -12.81 15.96 -14.67
N ASP A 42 -13.33 16.72 -15.62
CA ASP A 42 -12.57 17.27 -16.75
C ASP A 42 -11.59 18.39 -16.33
N SER A 43 -11.54 18.70 -15.05
CA SER A 43 -10.75 19.77 -14.47
C SER A 43 -9.33 19.31 -14.11
N PRO A 44 -8.27 20.11 -14.37
CA PRO A 44 -6.92 19.88 -13.88
C PRO A 44 -6.77 20.14 -12.36
N ARG A 45 -7.86 20.32 -11.61
CA ARG A 45 -7.84 20.55 -10.17
C ARG A 45 -7.17 19.39 -9.43
N ARG A 46 -6.43 19.70 -8.37
CA ARG A 46 -5.87 18.68 -7.48
C ARG A 46 -7.01 17.92 -6.80
N SER A 47 -6.96 16.61 -6.88
CA SER A 47 -7.99 15.73 -6.32
C SER A 47 -7.63 15.32 -4.88
N PHE A 48 -8.64 14.85 -4.14
CA PHE A 48 -8.46 14.30 -2.81
C PHE A 48 -8.62 12.76 -2.79
N ALA A 49 -8.48 12.10 -3.94
CA ALA A 49 -8.69 10.65 -4.03
C ALA A 49 -7.50 9.86 -3.48
N SER A 50 -6.29 10.28 -3.82
CA SER A 50 -5.06 9.58 -3.43
C SER A 50 -3.85 10.49 -3.59
N ASP A 51 -2.89 10.36 -2.69
CA ASP A 51 -1.55 10.93 -2.81
C ASP A 51 -0.77 10.40 -4.04
N ASN A 52 -1.18 9.27 -4.62
CA ASN A 52 -0.68 8.79 -5.91
C ASN A 52 -1.13 9.66 -7.12
N ASN A 53 -2.13 10.53 -6.94
CA ASN A 53 -2.61 11.41 -8.02
C ASN A 53 -1.75 12.69 -8.15
N ALA A 54 -0.92 12.97 -7.16
CA ALA A 54 0.05 14.07 -7.21
C ALA A 54 1.08 13.83 -8.32
N GLY A 55 1.67 14.91 -8.80
CA GLY A 55 2.80 14.85 -9.72
C GLY A 55 4.08 14.39 -9.01
N VAL A 56 5.20 14.58 -9.68
CA VAL A 56 6.53 14.27 -9.13
C VAL A 56 7.11 15.53 -8.49
N HIS A 57 7.69 15.37 -7.29
CA HIS A 57 8.34 16.50 -6.62
C HIS A 57 9.50 17.05 -7.48
N PRO A 58 9.68 18.38 -7.63
CA PRO A 58 10.73 18.96 -8.47
C PRO A 58 12.13 18.42 -8.19
N GLU A 59 12.50 18.26 -6.92
CA GLU A 59 13.80 17.68 -6.53
C GLU A 59 14.00 16.24 -7.02
N MET A 60 12.92 15.48 -7.22
CA MET A 60 12.98 14.14 -7.82
C MET A 60 13.27 14.21 -9.33
N ILE A 61 12.64 15.15 -10.03
CA ILE A 61 12.92 15.39 -11.46
C ILE A 61 14.39 15.76 -11.65
N ASP A 62 14.91 16.62 -10.80
CA ASP A 62 16.32 17.01 -10.84
C ASP A 62 17.26 15.82 -10.57
N ALA A 63 16.92 14.96 -9.61
CA ALA A 63 17.68 13.74 -9.33
C ALA A 63 17.67 12.75 -10.51
N ILE A 64 16.51 12.57 -11.14
CA ILE A 64 16.37 11.74 -12.35
C ILE A 64 17.21 12.31 -13.49
N LYS A 65 17.16 13.62 -13.72
CA LYS A 65 17.94 14.33 -14.74
C LYS A 65 19.45 14.15 -14.50
N ALA A 66 19.90 14.34 -13.26
CA ALA A 66 21.30 14.14 -12.88
C ALA A 66 21.74 12.67 -13.08
N ALA A 67 20.86 11.70 -12.82
CA ALA A 67 21.14 10.29 -13.04
C ALA A 67 21.15 9.88 -14.52
N ASN A 68 20.70 10.74 -15.43
CA ASN A 68 20.58 10.40 -16.86
C ASN A 68 21.90 10.57 -17.62
N GLU A 69 22.97 10.98 -16.97
CA GLU A 69 24.25 11.19 -17.62
C GLU A 69 25.11 9.93 -17.65
N GLY A 70 25.84 9.74 -18.77
CA GLY A 70 26.79 8.67 -18.96
C GLY A 70 26.17 7.26 -18.92
N HIS A 71 27.05 6.27 -18.94
CA HIS A 71 26.71 4.85 -18.80
C HIS A 71 27.16 4.34 -17.44
N VAL A 72 26.31 3.56 -16.78
CA VAL A 72 26.61 2.82 -15.56
C VAL A 72 26.13 1.38 -15.68
N VAL A 73 26.66 0.49 -14.86
CA VAL A 73 26.23 -0.90 -14.83
C VAL A 73 24.72 -0.99 -14.50
N ALA A 74 24.03 -1.88 -15.20
CA ALA A 74 22.59 -2.08 -15.02
C ALA A 74 22.26 -2.88 -13.76
N TYR A 75 20.97 -2.97 -13.45
CA TYR A 75 20.37 -3.83 -12.41
C TYR A 75 20.80 -3.54 -10.98
N GLY A 76 21.35 -2.35 -10.71
CA GLY A 76 21.66 -1.90 -9.36
C GLY A 76 23.14 -2.04 -8.95
N ASP A 77 23.99 -2.50 -9.85
CA ASP A 77 25.45 -2.50 -9.65
C ASP A 77 26.06 -1.16 -10.08
N ASP A 78 25.47 -0.07 -9.62
CA ASP A 78 25.81 1.30 -10.04
C ASP A 78 26.00 2.23 -8.82
N PRO A 79 26.75 3.35 -8.99
CA PRO A 79 27.06 4.26 -7.89
C PRO A 79 25.83 4.97 -7.29
N PHE A 80 24.73 5.14 -8.05
CA PHE A 80 23.50 5.74 -7.56
C PHE A 80 22.81 4.79 -6.60
N THR A 81 22.73 3.51 -6.96
CA THR A 81 22.16 2.46 -6.11
C THR A 81 22.97 2.28 -4.83
N GLU A 82 24.29 2.27 -4.94
CA GLU A 82 25.16 2.18 -3.78
C GLU A 82 24.98 3.37 -2.82
N ARG A 83 24.86 4.61 -3.32
CA ARG A 83 24.59 5.79 -2.50
C ARG A 83 23.23 5.68 -1.80
N ALA A 84 22.18 5.34 -2.54
CA ALA A 84 20.84 5.19 -1.97
C ALA A 84 20.81 4.13 -0.84
N VAL A 85 21.45 2.98 -1.05
CA VAL A 85 21.58 1.95 0.00
C VAL A 85 22.31 2.50 1.23
N ARG A 86 23.42 3.22 1.04
CA ARG A 86 24.13 3.87 2.15
C ARG A 86 23.25 4.90 2.88
N THR A 87 22.41 5.62 2.14
CA THR A 87 21.49 6.59 2.72
C THR A 87 20.41 5.90 3.58
N PHE A 88 19.84 4.79 3.12
CA PHE A 88 18.98 3.95 3.96
C PHE A 88 19.71 3.46 5.21
N GLN A 89 20.95 2.99 5.08
CA GLN A 89 21.75 2.51 6.23
C GLN A 89 22.07 3.60 7.25
N LYS A 90 22.14 4.88 6.84
CA LYS A 90 22.25 6.01 7.79
C LYS A 90 20.97 6.17 8.62
N HIS A 91 19.81 5.96 8.02
CA HIS A 91 18.53 6.05 8.72
C HIS A 91 18.22 4.84 9.61
N PHE A 92 18.57 3.63 9.17
CA PHE A 92 18.12 2.40 9.80
C PHE A 92 19.22 1.55 10.46
N GLY A 93 20.49 1.85 10.17
CA GLY A 93 21.64 1.08 10.69
C GLY A 93 22.30 0.22 9.62
N ARG A 94 23.56 -0.19 9.92
CA ARG A 94 24.43 -0.89 8.95
C ARG A 94 23.99 -2.32 8.61
N ASP A 95 23.20 -2.95 9.46
CA ASP A 95 22.71 -4.32 9.24
C ASP A 95 21.47 -4.39 8.34
N THR A 96 21.06 -3.24 7.81
CA THR A 96 19.93 -3.12 6.91
C THR A 96 20.31 -3.56 5.48
N ALA A 97 19.50 -4.46 4.90
CA ALA A 97 19.54 -4.78 3.47
C ALA A 97 18.36 -4.11 2.75
N VAL A 98 18.63 -3.50 1.59
CA VAL A 98 17.66 -2.68 0.84
C VAL A 98 17.59 -3.14 -0.60
N TYR A 99 16.38 -3.34 -1.10
CA TYR A 99 16.13 -3.75 -2.47
C TYR A 99 15.04 -2.89 -3.10
N PHE A 100 15.38 -2.16 -4.13
CA PHE A 100 14.42 -1.32 -4.86
C PHE A 100 13.58 -2.17 -5.81
N VAL A 101 12.28 -1.82 -5.89
CA VAL A 101 11.24 -2.46 -6.70
C VAL A 101 10.38 -1.40 -7.38
N PHE A 102 9.51 -1.79 -8.33
CA PHE A 102 8.73 -0.82 -9.10
C PHE A 102 7.57 -0.17 -8.33
N GLY A 103 6.95 -0.88 -7.40
CA GLY A 103 5.75 -0.37 -6.73
C GLY A 103 5.39 -1.10 -5.45
N GLY A 104 4.41 -0.55 -4.70
CA GLY A 104 4.02 -0.98 -3.35
C GLY A 104 3.56 -2.42 -3.27
N THR A 105 2.67 -2.86 -4.15
CA THR A 105 2.22 -4.26 -4.22
C THR A 105 3.40 -5.21 -4.36
N GLY A 106 4.37 -4.91 -5.24
CA GLY A 106 5.58 -5.73 -5.38
C GLY A 106 6.44 -5.72 -4.11
N ALA A 107 6.53 -4.59 -3.41
CA ALA A 107 7.26 -4.50 -2.15
C ALA A 107 6.61 -5.38 -1.06
N ASN A 108 5.30 -5.27 -0.87
CA ASN A 108 4.55 -6.06 0.10
C ASN A 108 4.60 -7.56 -0.22
N VAL A 109 4.22 -7.94 -1.44
CA VAL A 109 4.12 -9.33 -1.87
C VAL A 109 5.46 -10.04 -1.78
N LEU A 110 6.51 -9.45 -2.36
CA LEU A 110 7.83 -10.10 -2.39
C LEU A 110 8.54 -10.04 -1.02
N GLY A 111 8.32 -8.96 -0.26
CA GLY A 111 8.80 -8.87 1.11
C GLY A 111 8.20 -9.95 2.01
N LEU A 112 6.89 -10.13 1.95
CA LEU A 112 6.17 -11.18 2.68
C LEU A 112 6.55 -12.58 2.18
N GLN A 113 6.65 -12.81 0.87
CA GLN A 113 7.10 -14.08 0.29
C GLN A 113 8.47 -14.49 0.81
N ALA A 114 9.38 -13.54 1.00
CA ALA A 114 10.74 -13.82 1.46
C ALA A 114 10.79 -14.32 2.92
N VAL A 115 9.77 -13.99 3.72
CA VAL A 115 9.75 -14.26 5.17
C VAL A 115 8.64 -15.21 5.59
N THR A 116 7.91 -15.80 4.64
CA THR A 116 6.86 -16.79 4.90
C THR A 116 7.12 -18.09 4.15
N LYS A 117 6.48 -19.15 4.61
CA LYS A 117 6.40 -20.45 3.92
C LYS A 117 4.94 -20.69 3.53
N SER A 118 4.70 -21.44 2.46
CA SER A 118 3.36 -21.64 1.89
C SER A 118 2.31 -22.24 2.84
N TYR A 119 2.75 -22.94 3.91
CA TYR A 119 1.85 -23.47 4.95
C TYR A 119 1.63 -22.48 6.11
N GLN A 120 2.24 -21.32 6.06
CA GLN A 120 2.08 -20.28 7.08
C GLN A 120 0.94 -19.32 6.73
N ALA A 121 0.60 -18.49 7.69
CA ALA A 121 -0.38 -17.43 7.53
C ALA A 121 0.24 -16.07 7.89
N ILE A 122 -0.32 -15.03 7.28
CA ILE A 122 -0.02 -13.63 7.54
C ILE A 122 -1.25 -13.02 8.22
N ILE A 123 -1.08 -12.52 9.43
CA ILE A 123 -2.15 -11.86 10.19
C ILE A 123 -2.13 -10.37 9.85
N CYS A 124 -3.26 -9.80 9.43
CA CYS A 124 -3.38 -8.38 9.07
C CYS A 124 -4.74 -7.81 9.47
N ALA A 125 -4.88 -6.48 9.47
CA ALA A 125 -6.19 -5.85 9.61
C ALA A 125 -7.07 -6.14 8.38
N GLU A 126 -8.40 -6.19 8.55
CA GLU A 126 -9.30 -6.43 7.39
C GLU A 126 -9.18 -5.31 6.34
N THR A 127 -8.83 -4.09 6.75
CA THR A 127 -8.63 -2.93 5.88
C THR A 127 -7.24 -2.87 5.25
N ALA A 128 -6.32 -3.78 5.63
CA ALA A 128 -4.94 -3.76 5.13
C ALA A 128 -4.90 -3.86 3.61
N HIS A 129 -4.02 -3.07 2.97
CA HIS A 129 -3.86 -3.02 1.51
C HIS A 129 -3.61 -4.41 0.92
N ILE A 130 -2.81 -5.24 1.58
CA ILE A 130 -2.53 -6.63 1.18
C ILE A 130 -3.79 -7.51 1.14
N ASN A 131 -4.81 -7.18 1.93
CA ASN A 131 -6.07 -7.92 1.99
C ASN A 131 -7.11 -7.41 0.99
N VAL A 132 -7.13 -6.09 0.72
CA VAL A 132 -8.21 -5.43 -0.03
C VAL A 132 -7.81 -5.05 -1.44
N ASP A 133 -6.61 -4.46 -1.64
CA ASP A 133 -6.26 -3.72 -2.85
C ASP A 133 -5.08 -4.31 -3.63
N GLU A 134 -4.70 -5.58 -3.36
CA GLU A 134 -3.63 -6.27 -4.08
C GLU A 134 -4.10 -7.49 -4.88
N CYS A 135 -5.41 -7.62 -5.08
CA CYS A 135 -6.04 -8.62 -5.95
C CYS A 135 -5.60 -10.07 -5.66
N GLY A 136 -5.38 -10.44 -4.38
CA GLY A 136 -4.93 -11.76 -3.96
C GLY A 136 -3.46 -12.07 -4.31
N ALA A 137 -2.68 -11.06 -4.66
CA ALA A 137 -1.26 -11.25 -4.99
C ALA A 137 -0.42 -11.78 -3.82
N PRO A 138 -0.63 -11.35 -2.55
CA PRO A 138 0.09 -11.93 -1.42
C PRO A 138 -0.09 -13.44 -1.32
N GLU A 139 -1.31 -13.95 -1.39
CA GLU A 139 -1.60 -15.39 -1.34
C GLU A 139 -1.05 -16.13 -2.55
N LYS A 140 -1.21 -15.54 -3.74
CA LYS A 140 -0.74 -16.17 -5.00
C LYS A 140 0.76 -16.39 -5.00
N PHE A 141 1.56 -15.42 -4.60
CA PHE A 141 3.01 -15.48 -4.70
C PHE A 141 3.67 -16.14 -3.49
N SER A 142 3.17 -15.94 -2.28
CA SER A 142 3.69 -16.58 -1.07
C SER A 142 3.13 -17.98 -0.85
N GLY A 143 1.93 -18.27 -1.36
CA GLY A 143 1.15 -19.46 -1.01
C GLY A 143 0.57 -19.40 0.41
N SER A 144 0.81 -18.33 1.14
CA SER A 144 0.36 -18.16 2.53
C SER A 144 -1.09 -17.67 2.56
N LYS A 145 -1.82 -18.05 3.61
CA LYS A 145 -3.18 -17.56 3.84
C LYS A 145 -3.13 -16.20 4.56
N LEU A 146 -3.97 -15.26 4.15
CA LEU A 146 -4.23 -14.06 4.96
C LEU A 146 -5.26 -14.39 6.06
N LEU A 147 -4.97 -13.99 7.29
CA LEU A 147 -5.89 -14.03 8.43
C LEU A 147 -6.25 -12.58 8.77
N SER A 148 -7.31 -12.09 8.16
CA SER A 148 -7.76 -10.70 8.35
C SER A 148 -8.57 -10.56 9.63
N VAL A 149 -8.33 -9.46 10.34
CA VAL A 149 -8.95 -9.13 11.62
C VAL A 149 -9.73 -7.83 11.52
N LYS A 150 -10.98 -7.86 11.92
CA LYS A 150 -11.83 -6.67 11.97
C LYS A 150 -11.36 -5.71 13.05
N THR A 151 -11.15 -4.46 12.66
CA THR A 151 -10.69 -3.40 13.57
C THR A 151 -11.47 -2.11 13.30
N PRO A 152 -11.76 -1.29 14.32
CA PRO A 152 -12.50 -0.04 14.14
C PRO A 152 -11.64 1.09 13.56
N ASP A 153 -10.33 0.97 13.65
CA ASP A 153 -9.35 2.02 13.36
C ASP A 153 -8.17 1.56 12.48
N GLY A 154 -8.26 0.36 11.91
CA GLY A 154 -7.19 -0.23 11.10
C GLY A 154 -6.03 -0.81 11.92
N LYS A 155 -6.08 -0.76 13.26
CA LYS A 155 -4.98 -1.19 14.12
C LYS A 155 -5.21 -2.60 14.68
N LEU A 156 -4.27 -3.50 14.47
CA LEU A 156 -4.19 -4.76 15.20
C LEU A 156 -3.81 -4.51 16.67
N ARG A 157 -4.32 -5.37 17.54
CA ARG A 157 -3.96 -5.46 18.95
C ARG A 157 -3.79 -6.93 19.31
N VAL A 158 -2.95 -7.22 20.31
CA VAL A 158 -2.64 -8.61 20.71
C VAL A 158 -3.92 -9.38 21.05
N GLU A 159 -4.85 -8.75 21.76
CA GLU A 159 -6.11 -9.36 22.18
C GLU A 159 -7.00 -9.80 21.03
N LEU A 160 -6.84 -9.16 19.86
CA LEU A 160 -7.60 -9.50 18.66
C LEU A 160 -6.98 -10.66 17.87
N ILE A 161 -5.71 -11.00 18.09
CA ILE A 161 -4.95 -11.93 17.26
C ILE A 161 -4.42 -13.15 18.00
N GLU A 162 -4.37 -13.13 19.34
CA GLU A 162 -3.83 -14.23 20.15
C GLU A 162 -4.56 -15.56 19.94
N HIS A 163 -5.84 -15.52 19.59
CA HIS A 163 -6.64 -16.74 19.33
C HIS A 163 -6.11 -17.55 18.13
N PHE A 164 -5.38 -16.95 17.19
CA PHE A 164 -4.75 -17.68 16.07
C PHE A 164 -3.65 -18.62 16.52
N LEU A 165 -3.14 -18.47 17.74
CA LEU A 165 -2.11 -19.36 18.30
C LEU A 165 -2.68 -20.72 18.74
N HIS A 166 -3.99 -20.89 18.89
CA HIS A 166 -4.61 -22.14 19.33
C HIS A 166 -4.35 -23.31 18.37
N GLY A 167 -4.06 -23.03 17.11
CA GLY A 167 -3.75 -24.04 16.08
C GLY A 167 -2.26 -24.32 15.87
N VAL A 168 -1.38 -23.70 16.65
CA VAL A 168 0.07 -23.87 16.48
C VAL A 168 0.49 -25.31 16.77
N GLY A 169 1.26 -25.90 15.84
CA GLY A 169 1.73 -27.29 15.91
C GLY A 169 0.71 -28.33 15.43
N PHE A 170 -0.51 -27.93 15.10
CA PHE A 170 -1.53 -28.84 14.58
C PHE A 170 -1.50 -28.85 13.03
N GLU A 171 -1.19 -30.00 12.43
CA GLU A 171 -0.89 -30.12 10.99
C GLU A 171 -2.03 -29.77 10.03
N HIS A 172 -3.29 -29.79 10.53
CA HIS A 172 -4.46 -29.42 9.73
C HIS A 172 -4.72 -27.90 9.68
N HIS A 173 -3.95 -27.11 10.43
CA HIS A 173 -4.12 -25.65 10.48
C HIS A 173 -2.91 -24.94 9.85
N VAL A 174 -3.17 -23.83 9.17
CA VAL A 174 -2.08 -22.92 8.78
C VAL A 174 -1.38 -22.38 10.01
N GLN A 175 -0.08 -22.23 9.92
CA GLN A 175 0.75 -21.79 11.06
C GLN A 175 1.00 -20.29 10.98
N PRO A 176 0.64 -19.47 11.99
CA PRO A 176 0.97 -18.04 11.98
C PRO A 176 2.48 -17.83 11.80
N GLY A 177 2.84 -17.04 10.79
CA GLY A 177 4.25 -16.79 10.44
C GLY A 177 4.64 -15.33 10.49
N VAL A 178 3.70 -14.43 10.16
CA VAL A 178 3.95 -12.99 10.12
C VAL A 178 2.75 -12.23 10.67
N ILE A 179 3.01 -11.18 11.46
CA ILE A 179 2.06 -10.11 11.73
C ILE A 179 2.42 -8.94 10.81
N SER A 180 1.48 -8.49 9.99
CA SER A 180 1.64 -7.38 9.05
C SER A 180 0.73 -6.21 9.44
N VAL A 181 1.29 -5.03 9.61
CA VAL A 181 0.56 -3.80 9.90
C VAL A 181 0.91 -2.71 8.89
N SER A 182 0.00 -1.78 8.65
CA SER A 182 0.25 -0.61 7.80
C SER A 182 0.54 0.63 8.66
N GLN A 183 1.55 1.40 8.27
CA GLN A 183 1.95 2.61 9.00
C GLN A 183 2.16 3.78 8.02
N ALA A 184 1.29 4.82 8.00
CA ALA A 184 -0.02 4.90 8.66
C ALA A 184 -1.00 3.85 8.13
N THR A 185 -2.04 3.53 8.92
CA THR A 185 -3.08 2.58 8.50
C THR A 185 -3.91 3.12 7.34
N GLU A 186 -4.65 2.25 6.69
CA GLU A 186 -5.58 2.62 5.61
C GLU A 186 -6.73 3.51 6.10
N MET A 187 -6.99 3.49 7.42
CA MET A 187 -7.95 4.37 8.11
C MET A 187 -7.32 5.72 8.55
N GLY A 188 -6.07 6.00 8.15
CA GLY A 188 -5.37 7.25 8.46
C GLY A 188 -4.84 7.37 9.89
N THR A 189 -5.03 6.36 10.72
CA THR A 189 -4.51 6.31 12.09
C THR A 189 -3.02 5.91 12.11
N VAL A 190 -2.35 6.18 13.22
CA VAL A 190 -0.92 5.93 13.38
C VAL A 190 -0.67 5.08 14.61
N TYR A 191 0.03 3.96 14.45
CA TYR A 191 0.54 3.19 15.59
C TYR A 191 1.58 3.99 16.36
N SER A 192 1.42 4.12 17.66
CA SER A 192 2.46 4.63 18.54
C SER A 192 3.65 3.67 18.61
N LYS A 193 4.81 4.18 19.05
CA LYS A 193 6.01 3.33 19.27
C LYS A 193 5.75 2.19 20.26
N SER A 194 4.90 2.41 21.25
CA SER A 194 4.54 1.37 22.23
C SER A 194 3.66 0.28 21.63
N GLU A 195 2.67 0.63 20.80
CA GLU A 195 1.81 -0.34 20.09
C GLU A 195 2.65 -1.22 19.15
N LEU A 196 3.55 -0.61 18.36
CA LEU A 196 4.46 -1.38 17.48
C LEU A 196 5.34 -2.33 18.27
N LYS A 197 5.98 -1.86 19.38
CA LYS A 197 6.81 -2.71 20.24
C LYS A 197 6.04 -3.88 20.85
N THR A 198 4.81 -3.65 21.27
CA THR A 198 3.95 -4.69 21.84
C THR A 198 3.64 -5.78 20.80
N LEU A 199 3.29 -5.39 19.57
CA LEU A 199 3.03 -6.33 18.48
C LEU A 199 4.29 -7.08 18.05
N ALA A 200 5.43 -6.40 17.93
CA ALA A 200 6.70 -7.01 17.59
C ALA A 200 7.15 -8.02 18.67
N ALA A 201 7.05 -7.65 19.95
CA ALA A 201 7.38 -8.54 21.06
C ALA A 201 6.48 -9.79 21.09
N PHE A 202 5.18 -9.62 20.83
CA PHE A 202 4.24 -10.72 20.72
C PHE A 202 4.58 -11.62 19.52
N ALA A 203 4.89 -11.06 18.35
CA ALA A 203 5.32 -11.80 17.17
C ALA A 203 6.57 -12.66 17.50
N HIS A 204 7.62 -12.02 17.99
CA HIS A 204 8.89 -12.69 18.26
C HIS A 204 8.77 -13.76 19.35
N LYS A 205 8.00 -13.52 20.42
CA LYS A 205 7.72 -14.51 21.48
C LYS A 205 7.09 -15.80 20.92
N ASN A 206 6.31 -15.66 19.83
CA ASN A 206 5.61 -16.77 19.20
C ASN A 206 6.27 -17.24 17.89
N ASN A 207 7.56 -16.96 17.69
CA ASN A 207 8.33 -17.34 16.49
C ASN A 207 7.74 -16.81 15.16
N MET A 208 6.99 -15.71 15.22
CA MET A 208 6.51 -14.96 14.04
C MET A 208 7.44 -13.78 13.76
N LEU A 209 7.39 -13.27 12.54
CA LEU A 209 8.05 -12.04 12.14
C LEU A 209 7.05 -10.87 12.11
N PHE A 210 7.59 -9.67 12.21
CA PHE A 210 6.82 -8.44 12.20
C PHE A 210 7.13 -7.62 10.92
N HIS A 211 6.13 -7.50 10.05
CA HIS A 211 6.18 -6.73 8.81
C HIS A 211 5.44 -5.40 8.96
N VAL A 212 5.98 -4.34 8.39
CA VAL A 212 5.34 -3.04 8.28
C VAL A 212 5.17 -2.64 6.81
N ASP A 213 3.95 -2.50 6.35
CA ASP A 213 3.66 -1.72 5.15
C ASP A 213 3.86 -0.24 5.47
N GLY A 214 4.98 0.28 5.05
CA GLY A 214 5.41 1.66 5.27
C GLY A 214 5.12 2.58 4.07
N ALA A 215 4.05 2.32 3.30
CA ALA A 215 3.65 3.18 2.18
C ALA A 215 3.51 4.65 2.58
N ARG A 216 3.18 4.92 3.85
CA ARG A 216 3.12 6.26 4.45
C ARG A 216 3.90 6.38 5.76
N ILE A 217 5.00 5.64 5.89
CA ILE A 217 5.85 5.67 7.09
C ILE A 217 6.38 7.09 7.39
N ALA A 218 6.63 7.89 6.36
CA ALA A 218 7.06 9.27 6.51
C ALA A 218 5.99 10.13 7.24
N ASN A 219 4.72 9.97 6.85
CA ASN A 219 3.59 10.67 7.49
C ASN A 219 3.44 10.28 8.96
N ALA A 220 3.56 8.99 9.26
CA ALA A 220 3.50 8.49 10.63
C ALA A 220 4.68 8.97 11.48
N ALA A 221 5.90 8.93 10.96
CA ALA A 221 7.09 9.41 11.66
C ALA A 221 6.99 10.90 12.02
N VAL A 222 6.53 11.72 11.07
CA VAL A 222 6.31 13.15 11.30
C VAL A 222 5.20 13.39 12.33
N SER A 223 4.11 12.65 12.25
CA SER A 223 2.99 12.76 13.20
C SER A 223 3.41 12.53 14.65
N LEU A 224 4.33 11.59 14.86
CA LEU A 224 4.85 11.24 16.17
C LEU A 224 6.14 11.99 16.56
N ASN A 225 6.59 12.92 15.70
CA ASN A 225 7.88 13.58 15.85
C ASN A 225 9.03 12.59 16.12
N ALA A 226 9.05 11.50 15.36
CA ALA A 226 9.99 10.40 15.50
C ALA A 226 10.89 10.28 14.28
N SER A 227 12.07 9.71 14.43
CA SER A 227 12.91 9.28 13.32
C SER A 227 12.36 7.99 12.68
N LEU A 228 12.75 7.73 11.43
CA LEU A 228 12.38 6.48 10.74
C LEU A 228 12.88 5.24 11.51
N LYS A 229 14.06 5.32 12.14
CA LYS A 229 14.61 4.25 12.97
C LYS A 229 13.76 3.95 14.20
N GLU A 230 13.33 5.00 14.91
CA GLU A 230 12.47 4.86 16.09
C GLU A 230 11.12 4.23 15.78
N MET A 231 10.64 4.40 14.54
CA MET A 231 9.37 3.83 14.07
C MET A 231 9.49 2.40 13.53
N THR A 232 10.71 1.88 13.37
CA THR A 232 10.98 0.59 12.74
C THR A 232 11.92 -0.27 13.56
N VAL A 233 13.23 -0.10 13.40
CA VAL A 233 14.28 -0.93 14.06
C VAL A 233 14.11 -0.93 15.57
N ASP A 234 13.92 0.24 16.18
CA ASP A 234 13.80 0.38 17.63
C ASP A 234 12.45 -0.14 18.17
N CYS A 235 11.51 -0.44 17.26
CA CYS A 235 10.25 -1.11 17.58
C CYS A 235 10.25 -2.62 17.31
N GLY A 236 11.34 -3.16 16.73
CA GLY A 236 11.45 -4.58 16.47
C GLY A 236 10.85 -5.03 15.14
N VAL A 237 10.75 -4.14 14.14
CA VAL A 237 10.31 -4.52 12.78
C VAL A 237 11.39 -5.37 12.11
N ASP A 238 10.99 -6.49 11.50
CA ASP A 238 11.91 -7.40 10.79
C ASP A 238 12.05 -7.02 9.31
N VAL A 239 10.94 -6.69 8.66
CA VAL A 239 10.90 -6.32 7.24
C VAL A 239 9.88 -5.21 7.01
N MET A 240 10.17 -4.31 6.07
CA MET A 240 9.30 -3.19 5.75
C MET A 240 9.24 -2.96 4.24
N SER A 241 8.04 -2.64 3.74
CA SER A 241 7.85 -2.01 2.45
C SER A 241 7.91 -0.50 2.62
N PHE A 242 8.98 0.14 2.14
CA PHE A 242 9.18 1.58 2.31
C PHE A 242 8.61 2.35 1.12
N GLY A 243 7.64 3.23 1.39
CA GLY A 243 6.94 4.02 0.37
C GLY A 243 7.74 5.24 -0.12
N GLY A 244 7.95 5.31 -1.43
CA GLY A 244 8.54 6.47 -2.10
C GLY A 244 7.55 7.25 -2.94
N ALA A 245 6.71 6.56 -3.72
CA ALA A 245 5.80 7.19 -4.68
C ALA A 245 4.80 8.16 -4.02
N LYS A 246 4.18 7.76 -2.91
CA LYS A 246 3.21 8.60 -2.18
C LYS A 246 3.85 9.82 -1.49
N ASN A 247 5.17 9.86 -1.41
CA ASN A 247 5.93 10.98 -0.83
C ASN A 247 6.67 11.83 -1.88
N GLY A 248 6.22 11.78 -3.13
CA GLY A 248 6.67 12.66 -4.21
C GLY A 248 7.64 12.05 -5.21
N MET A 249 8.01 10.78 -5.10
CA MET A 249 8.77 10.08 -6.14
C MET A 249 7.88 9.79 -7.36
N MET A 250 8.48 9.69 -8.54
CA MET A 250 7.80 9.32 -9.78
C MET A 250 7.28 7.87 -9.70
N TYR A 251 8.10 6.97 -9.22
CA TYR A 251 7.82 5.55 -8.98
C TYR A 251 8.96 4.92 -8.21
N GLY A 252 8.70 3.77 -7.65
CA GLY A 252 9.69 2.98 -6.91
C GLY A 252 9.40 2.93 -5.42
N GLU A 253 9.58 1.73 -4.90
CA GLU A 253 9.46 1.39 -3.50
C GLU A 253 10.70 0.60 -3.06
N ALA A 254 10.91 0.44 -1.77
CA ALA A 254 12.00 -0.39 -1.27
C ALA A 254 11.50 -1.48 -0.33
N VAL A 255 12.01 -2.70 -0.49
CA VAL A 255 11.91 -3.74 0.52
C VAL A 255 13.14 -3.64 1.42
N VAL A 256 12.91 -3.43 2.70
CA VAL A 256 13.94 -3.16 3.70
C VAL A 256 13.92 -4.28 4.74
N PHE A 257 14.99 -5.05 4.82
CA PHE A 257 15.21 -6.06 5.86
C PHE A 257 16.14 -5.47 6.90
N PHE A 258 15.74 -5.51 8.16
CA PHE A 258 16.55 -4.96 9.27
C PHE A 258 17.56 -5.96 9.84
N ASP A 259 17.55 -7.22 9.34
CA ASP A 259 18.60 -8.22 9.48
C ASP A 259 18.97 -8.74 8.08
N LYS A 260 20.22 -8.50 7.65
CA LYS A 260 20.75 -8.93 6.33
C LYS A 260 20.61 -10.42 6.08
N LYS A 261 20.63 -11.25 7.12
CA LYS A 261 20.51 -12.70 6.98
C LYS A 261 19.15 -13.10 6.41
N ARG A 262 18.10 -12.36 6.72
CA ARG A 262 16.74 -12.59 6.20
C ARG A 262 16.60 -12.24 4.71
N ALA A 263 17.52 -11.43 4.20
CA ALA A 263 17.52 -10.97 2.80
C ALA A 263 18.35 -11.86 1.86
N ALA A 264 18.94 -12.96 2.33
CA ALA A 264 19.93 -13.74 1.58
C ALA A 264 19.45 -14.15 0.17
N ASP A 265 18.23 -14.60 0.06
CA ASP A 265 17.63 -15.08 -1.19
C ASP A 265 16.75 -14.05 -1.89
N PHE A 266 16.54 -12.87 -1.30
CA PHE A 266 15.60 -11.89 -1.83
C PHE A 266 15.94 -11.40 -3.24
N LYS A 267 17.20 -11.34 -3.61
CA LYS A 267 17.63 -10.98 -4.98
C LYS A 267 17.02 -11.91 -6.05
N TYR A 268 16.86 -13.21 -5.73
CA TYR A 268 16.24 -14.19 -6.63
C TYR A 268 14.73 -14.02 -6.64
N ILE A 269 14.10 -13.85 -5.46
CA ILE A 269 12.67 -13.58 -5.31
C ILE A 269 12.29 -12.32 -6.08
N ARG A 270 13.05 -11.22 -5.93
CA ARG A 270 12.84 -9.99 -6.67
C ARG A 270 12.92 -10.18 -8.18
N LYS A 271 13.91 -10.93 -8.66
CA LYS A 271 14.06 -11.22 -10.11
C LYS A 271 12.91 -12.08 -10.62
N GLN A 272 12.57 -13.15 -9.91
CA GLN A 272 11.48 -14.06 -10.25
C GLN A 272 10.12 -13.33 -10.23
N GLY A 273 9.92 -12.41 -9.26
CA GLY A 273 8.76 -11.54 -9.16
C GLY A 273 8.73 -10.39 -10.18
N MET A 274 9.67 -10.34 -11.15
CA MET A 274 9.74 -9.33 -12.22
C MET A 274 9.96 -7.89 -11.73
N HIS A 275 10.42 -7.72 -10.48
CA HIS A 275 10.65 -6.43 -9.83
C HIS A 275 12.11 -5.98 -9.79
N LEU A 276 12.97 -6.50 -10.68
CA LEU A 276 14.35 -6.03 -10.86
C LEU A 276 14.46 -5.09 -12.06
N PRO A 277 14.42 -3.76 -11.87
CA PRO A 277 14.56 -2.79 -12.95
C PRO A 277 15.96 -2.81 -13.58
N SER A 278 16.03 -2.83 -14.92
CA SER A 278 17.33 -2.75 -15.61
C SER A 278 18.02 -1.39 -15.38
N LYS A 279 17.25 -0.30 -15.43
CA LYS A 279 17.74 1.07 -15.18
C LYS A 279 17.49 1.48 -13.73
N MET A 280 18.01 0.69 -12.79
CA MET A 280 17.83 0.88 -11.35
C MET A 280 18.23 2.28 -10.87
N ARG A 281 19.26 2.86 -11.48
CA ARG A 281 19.79 4.19 -11.11
C ARG A 281 18.72 5.28 -11.00
N PHE A 282 17.64 5.20 -11.80
CA PHE A 282 16.57 6.21 -11.74
C PHE A 282 15.66 6.07 -10.52
N ILE A 283 15.43 4.87 -10.03
CA ILE A 283 14.76 4.66 -8.75
C ILE A 283 15.68 5.06 -7.60
N SER A 284 16.92 4.59 -7.65
CA SER A 284 17.92 4.81 -6.60
C SER A 284 18.24 6.30 -6.40
N ALA A 285 18.39 7.07 -7.50
CA ALA A 285 18.64 8.50 -7.41
C ALA A 285 17.49 9.25 -6.71
N GLN A 286 16.24 8.85 -6.94
CA GLN A 286 15.11 9.44 -6.27
C GLN A 286 15.11 9.10 -4.76
N PHE A 287 15.42 7.88 -4.37
CA PHE A 287 15.53 7.52 -2.95
C PHE A 287 16.69 8.26 -2.26
N ASP A 288 17.82 8.42 -2.96
CA ASP A 288 18.92 9.21 -2.42
C ASP A 288 18.50 10.67 -2.19
N ALA A 289 17.83 11.30 -3.17
CA ALA A 289 17.28 12.65 -3.01
C ALA A 289 16.22 12.75 -1.91
N LEU A 290 15.34 11.75 -1.79
CA LEU A 290 14.29 11.73 -0.77
C LEU A 290 14.86 11.72 0.65
N LEU A 291 15.92 10.92 0.87
CA LEU A 291 16.41 10.55 2.20
C LEU A 291 17.72 11.23 2.60
N SER A 292 18.53 11.76 1.66
CA SER A 292 19.81 12.43 1.99
C SER A 292 19.64 13.73 2.77
N GLY A 293 18.52 14.42 2.52
CA GLY A 293 18.12 15.64 3.23
C GLY A 293 16.86 15.41 4.05
N ASP A 294 16.08 16.46 4.14
CA ASP A 294 14.81 16.48 4.87
C ASP A 294 13.57 16.41 3.96
N LEU A 295 13.73 16.11 2.68
CA LEU A 295 12.63 16.16 1.71
C LEU A 295 11.48 15.23 2.11
N TRP A 296 11.79 13.98 2.51
CA TRP A 296 10.79 13.04 3.01
C TRP A 296 9.95 13.64 4.17
N LYS A 297 10.63 14.37 5.07
CA LYS A 297 10.03 15.01 6.25
C LYS A 297 9.22 16.25 5.85
N ARG A 298 9.74 17.10 4.96
CA ARG A 298 9.04 18.31 4.46
C ARG A 298 7.74 17.94 3.75
N SER A 299 7.80 16.98 2.82
CA SER A 299 6.64 16.50 2.06
C SER A 299 5.56 15.91 2.99
N ALA A 300 5.95 15.04 3.93
CA ALA A 300 5.04 14.43 4.88
C ALA A 300 4.46 15.46 5.88
N THR A 301 5.27 16.40 6.39
CA THR A 301 4.80 17.49 7.26
C THR A 301 3.76 18.34 6.56
N HIS A 302 4.01 18.68 5.30
CA HIS A 302 3.08 19.49 4.51
C HIS A 302 1.75 18.76 4.30
N SER A 303 1.78 17.51 3.82
CA SER A 303 0.56 16.74 3.56
C SER A 303 -0.26 16.49 4.84
N ASN A 304 0.39 16.19 5.98
CA ASN A 304 -0.29 16.07 7.26
C ASN A 304 -0.92 17.40 7.72
N ARG A 305 -0.22 18.53 7.52
CA ARG A 305 -0.75 19.86 7.82
C ARG A 305 -1.99 20.18 6.99
N MET A 306 -1.96 19.86 5.69
CA MET A 306 -3.09 20.07 4.78
C MET A 306 -4.30 19.21 5.18
N ALA A 307 -4.09 17.95 5.55
CA ALA A 307 -5.17 17.09 6.06
C ALA A 307 -5.80 17.65 7.34
N LYS A 308 -5.00 18.11 8.29
CA LYS A 308 -5.51 18.74 9.52
C LYS A 308 -6.28 20.03 9.23
N LEU A 309 -5.81 20.86 8.30
CA LEU A 309 -6.51 22.07 7.88
C LEU A 309 -7.87 21.72 7.25
N LEU A 310 -7.88 20.76 6.32
CA LEU A 310 -9.11 20.26 5.68
C LEU A 310 -10.11 19.75 6.72
N ALA A 311 -9.67 18.91 7.63
CA ALA A 311 -10.52 18.37 8.70
C ALA A 311 -11.12 19.48 9.57
N GLY A 312 -10.29 20.42 10.06
CA GLY A 312 -10.75 21.51 10.88
C GLY A 312 -11.75 22.46 10.19
N GLU A 313 -11.69 22.57 8.86
CA GLU A 313 -12.70 23.32 8.10
C GLU A 313 -13.98 22.51 7.89
N LEU A 314 -13.89 21.20 7.68
CA LEU A 314 -15.05 20.32 7.51
C LEU A 314 -15.84 20.14 8.82
N GLU A 315 -15.18 20.07 9.97
CA GLU A 315 -15.83 19.97 11.29
C GLU A 315 -16.73 21.16 11.62
N LYS A 316 -16.48 22.33 11.03
CA LYS A 316 -17.33 23.52 11.19
C LYS A 316 -18.66 23.42 10.45
N LEU A 317 -18.81 22.43 9.56
CA LEU A 317 -19.99 22.31 8.72
C LEU A 317 -21.03 21.39 9.39
N PRO A 318 -22.29 21.85 9.53
CA PRO A 318 -23.35 21.00 10.03
C PRO A 318 -23.55 19.80 9.10
N HIS A 319 -23.93 18.68 9.64
CA HIS A 319 -24.19 17.42 8.93
C HIS A 319 -22.95 16.64 8.44
N LEU A 320 -21.74 17.13 8.68
CA LEU A 320 -20.50 16.39 8.45
C LEU A 320 -19.91 15.92 9.79
N LYS A 321 -19.39 14.70 9.80
CA LYS A 321 -18.75 14.14 10.99
C LYS A 321 -17.48 13.40 10.60
N LEU A 322 -16.36 13.75 11.21
CA LEU A 322 -15.15 12.95 11.11
C LEU A 322 -15.37 11.60 11.80
N THR A 323 -14.96 10.54 11.15
CA THR A 323 -15.13 9.15 11.61
C THR A 323 -13.86 8.59 12.21
N GLN A 324 -12.71 9.17 11.86
CA GLN A 324 -11.39 8.81 12.39
C GLN A 324 -10.62 10.07 12.82
N PRO A 325 -9.70 9.94 13.79
CA PRO A 325 -8.76 11.02 14.12
C PRO A 325 -7.81 11.26 12.94
N VAL A 326 -7.46 12.52 12.68
CA VAL A 326 -6.54 12.90 11.59
C VAL A 326 -5.10 12.84 12.09
N GLU A 327 -4.51 11.66 12.02
CA GLU A 327 -3.15 11.39 12.51
C GLU A 327 -2.10 11.36 11.38
N SER A 328 -2.55 11.29 10.13
CA SER A 328 -1.69 11.34 8.93
C SER A 328 -2.26 12.29 7.87
N ASN A 329 -2.05 12.01 6.60
CA ASN A 329 -2.53 12.83 5.49
C ASN A 329 -3.93 12.44 4.97
N GLY A 330 -4.65 11.55 5.66
CA GLY A 330 -6.00 11.10 5.32
C GLY A 330 -7.06 11.71 6.23
N VAL A 331 -8.19 12.13 5.66
CA VAL A 331 -9.39 12.61 6.36
C VAL A 331 -10.56 11.72 6.00
N PHE A 332 -11.19 11.15 7.01
CA PHE A 332 -12.38 10.30 6.88
C PHE A 332 -13.57 11.05 7.43
N VAL A 333 -14.60 11.26 6.60
CA VAL A 333 -15.74 12.10 6.95
C VAL A 333 -17.02 11.55 6.32
N THR A 334 -18.12 11.56 7.07
CA THR A 334 -19.43 11.25 6.50
C THR A 334 -19.99 12.49 5.78
N ILE A 335 -20.44 12.28 4.54
CA ILE A 335 -21.13 13.30 3.74
C ILE A 335 -22.48 12.69 3.33
N PRO A 336 -23.64 13.37 3.53
CA PRO A 336 -24.91 12.79 3.14
C PRO A 336 -24.90 12.34 1.67
N GLN A 337 -25.27 11.08 1.41
CA GLN A 337 -25.11 10.38 0.14
C GLN A 337 -25.60 11.17 -1.08
N LYS A 338 -26.71 11.88 -0.93
CA LYS A 338 -27.31 12.71 -2.01
C LYS A 338 -26.40 13.80 -2.56
N PHE A 339 -25.39 14.25 -1.77
CA PHE A 339 -24.48 15.32 -2.15
C PHE A 339 -23.16 14.82 -2.78
N ILE A 340 -22.78 13.57 -2.51
CA ILE A 340 -21.52 12.98 -2.98
C ILE A 340 -21.35 13.09 -4.50
N PRO A 341 -22.35 12.73 -5.34
CA PRO A 341 -22.18 12.79 -6.80
C PRO A 341 -21.93 14.22 -7.33
N ALA A 342 -22.53 15.23 -6.69
CA ALA A 342 -22.32 16.62 -7.10
C ALA A 342 -20.91 17.10 -6.77
N LEU A 343 -20.36 16.69 -5.61
CA LEU A 343 -19.00 17.02 -5.21
C LEU A 343 -17.96 16.28 -6.08
N GLN A 344 -18.23 14.99 -6.40
CA GLN A 344 -17.33 14.18 -7.23
C GLN A 344 -17.24 14.65 -8.70
N LYS A 345 -18.16 15.46 -9.18
CA LYS A 345 -18.05 16.11 -10.51
C LYS A 345 -16.92 17.14 -10.58
N GLU A 346 -16.63 17.80 -9.46
CA GLU A 346 -15.63 18.86 -9.37
C GLU A 346 -14.31 18.38 -8.78
N TYR A 347 -14.36 17.48 -7.79
CA TYR A 347 -13.18 16.92 -7.11
C TYR A 347 -13.28 15.40 -7.04
N PHE A 348 -12.28 14.70 -7.55
CA PHE A 348 -12.24 13.24 -7.44
C PHE A 348 -11.83 12.81 -6.03
N PHE A 349 -12.65 11.98 -5.39
CA PHE A 349 -12.36 11.29 -4.12
C PHE A 349 -13.15 9.98 -4.05
N TYR A 350 -12.72 9.06 -3.17
CA TYR A 350 -13.37 7.76 -2.99
C TYR A 350 -14.44 7.81 -1.89
N VAL A 351 -15.57 7.12 -2.13
CA VAL A 351 -16.46 6.68 -1.05
C VAL A 351 -15.78 5.47 -0.42
N TRP A 352 -15.47 5.57 0.86
CA TRP A 352 -14.76 4.54 1.60
C TRP A 352 -15.70 3.49 2.15
N ASN A 353 -16.81 3.92 2.73
CA ASN A 353 -17.87 3.07 3.22
C ASN A 353 -19.23 3.59 2.74
N GLU A 354 -19.91 2.80 1.90
CA GLU A 354 -21.20 3.19 1.31
C GLU A 354 -22.33 3.15 2.32
N GLU A 355 -22.28 2.23 3.32
CA GLU A 355 -23.36 2.05 4.31
C GLU A 355 -23.54 3.30 5.17
N ILE A 356 -22.46 3.94 5.55
CA ILE A 356 -22.49 5.16 6.38
C ILE A 356 -22.17 6.43 5.58
N SER A 357 -22.04 6.32 4.25
CA SER A 357 -21.67 7.44 3.37
C SER A 357 -20.36 8.13 3.76
N GLU A 358 -19.39 7.34 4.21
CA GLU A 358 -18.05 7.80 4.56
C GLU A 358 -17.21 7.97 3.31
N VAL A 359 -16.53 9.10 3.20
CA VAL A 359 -15.56 9.36 2.15
C VAL A 359 -14.16 9.49 2.72
N ARG A 360 -13.17 9.10 1.92
CA ARG A 360 -11.75 9.31 2.23
C ARG A 360 -11.21 10.44 1.37
N LEU A 361 -10.66 11.47 2.01
CA LEU A 361 -10.00 12.60 1.38
C LEU A 361 -8.51 12.57 1.74
N MET A 362 -7.65 12.47 0.72
CA MET A 362 -6.20 12.39 0.91
C MET A 362 -5.53 13.69 0.48
N ALA A 363 -4.72 14.28 1.37
CA ALA A 363 -3.83 15.37 1.02
C ALA A 363 -2.47 14.81 0.56
N SER A 364 -1.82 15.49 -0.39
CA SER A 364 -0.52 15.14 -0.93
C SER A 364 0.52 16.25 -0.66
N PHE A 365 1.77 15.99 -1.05
CA PHE A 365 2.85 16.96 -0.85
C PHE A 365 2.65 18.28 -1.61
N ASP A 366 1.79 18.30 -2.62
CA ASP A 366 1.48 19.46 -3.46
C ASP A 366 0.08 20.05 -3.23
N THR A 367 -0.71 19.50 -2.30
CA THR A 367 -2.01 20.06 -1.91
C THR A 367 -1.82 21.45 -1.31
N THR A 368 -2.56 22.46 -1.78
CA THR A 368 -2.45 23.84 -1.31
C THR A 368 -3.61 24.22 -0.38
N GLU A 369 -3.43 25.29 0.38
CA GLU A 369 -4.51 25.88 1.20
C GLU A 369 -5.66 26.41 0.33
N GLU A 370 -5.35 26.82 -0.94
CA GLU A 370 -6.37 27.22 -1.92
C GLU A 370 -7.25 26.05 -2.35
N ASP A 371 -6.64 24.89 -2.67
CA ASP A 371 -7.39 23.67 -3.01
C ASP A 371 -8.38 23.30 -1.90
N ILE A 372 -7.95 23.40 -0.64
CA ILE A 372 -8.79 23.13 0.53
C ILE A 372 -9.91 24.16 0.63
N ARG A 373 -9.61 25.45 0.49
CA ARG A 373 -10.60 26.52 0.57
C ARG A 373 -11.66 26.38 -0.51
N GLU A 374 -11.27 26.12 -1.74
CA GLU A 374 -12.20 25.91 -2.86
C GLU A 374 -13.09 24.69 -2.62
N PHE A 375 -12.50 23.55 -2.20
CA PHE A 375 -13.26 22.34 -1.89
C PHE A 375 -14.27 22.57 -0.75
N VAL A 376 -13.84 23.17 0.35
CA VAL A 376 -14.72 23.48 1.50
C VAL A 376 -15.84 24.44 1.09
N ASN A 377 -15.55 25.43 0.26
CA ASN A 377 -16.57 26.35 -0.27
C ASN A 377 -17.59 25.63 -1.15
N LEU A 378 -17.13 24.67 -1.98
CA LEU A 378 -18.04 23.82 -2.75
C LEU A 378 -18.92 22.98 -1.84
N VAL A 379 -18.35 22.33 -0.80
CA VAL A 379 -19.11 21.56 0.19
C VAL A 379 -20.16 22.45 0.87
N LYS A 380 -19.80 23.64 1.33
CA LYS A 380 -20.73 24.62 1.96
C LYS A 380 -21.90 25.00 1.05
N LYS A 381 -21.66 25.10 -0.26
CA LYS A 381 -22.71 25.43 -1.25
C LYS A 381 -23.61 24.24 -1.54
N THR A 382 -23.08 23.03 -1.50
CA THR A 382 -23.75 21.80 -1.92
C THR A 382 -24.55 21.18 -0.76
N VAL A 383 -24.01 21.20 0.46
CA VAL A 383 -24.60 20.59 1.66
C VAL A 383 -25.41 21.67 2.40
N LYS A 384 -26.50 22.10 1.80
CA LYS A 384 -27.46 23.03 2.42
C LYS A 384 -28.73 22.30 2.84
#